data_c0663b1fd49527cac88873c466f9a33e
#
_entry.id   c0663b1fd49527cac88873c466f9a33e
#
_cell.length_a   1.000
_cell.length_b   1.000
_cell.length_c   1.000
_cell.angle_alpha   90.00
_cell.angle_beta   90.00
_cell.angle_gamma   90.00
#
_symmetry.space_group_name_H-M   'P 1'
#
loop_
_entity.id
_entity.type
_entity.pdbx_description
1 polymer ?
#
loop_
_entity_poly.entity_id
_entity_poly.type
_entity_poly.pdbx_seq_one_letter_code
_entity_poly.pdbx_strand_id
1 'polypeptide(L)'
;MQSIGAKILAATKERHPNHHHPRLIMTEADFARLREKRGEGAYKPMLDKTIAEADKILDLPPRKYEIPDGVRLLVTSRAVLTRLTHLCYAYYATGEEKYAARAVVEIEATVNFPDWHPRHFLDCAELCAAIAFAYDWLYDYLSEDLKAAVRAAIIKNGFNAVMEEYNNEPEHKNVLDPNRGYRWYQDKPGDNWKMVCNGGLTLAVLAIFDEIECDLCETILNHAYDDTYEAVRKFYDEQDGTYSEGVGYWSYATRYLSFYSSGLQTAAGSDFGLTDWIGLARSPYFLLSMSSPNYIGFNFGDAVESKITSPLFSWCAARFDDPALYAIRKKDILEGKSDFVDVLYFRDVPEVPLKDMPLAFGRPKADNATFRTSAAPDALFAGIHFAKNNAYHGHKDMGTFILNIGAKRFFVDLGMDNYNLKPYRGCYRFRAEGHNTIIFNPSPENDQAWEAGCTTDRFFNCEDYGFAIADMSAAYPERRAVRGMMLDRPSKSVLIQDEIECKTEDVIRWSAHTPATVSIAEDGKTAVLDMDGTKLFAEILTDGVFEITLGRADENSPVVQPAPRESDPTPAPQKDNEGISRLFVLLSGKERHRIAIRFTEMTDAEIAPAEVKPLSLWS
;
A
#
# COMPACT_ATOMS: atom_id res chain seq x y z
N MET A 1 16.90 33.90 10.96
CA MET A 1 16.97 32.53 11.48
C MET A 1 17.70 31.67 10.44
N GLN A 2 18.50 30.73 10.88
CA GLN A 2 19.18 29.79 9.99
C GLN A 2 18.13 28.87 9.37
N SER A 3 18.26 28.52 8.07
CA SER A 3 17.37 27.60 7.36
C SER A 3 17.42 26.19 7.97
N ILE A 4 16.42 25.36 7.70
CA ILE A 4 16.41 23.96 8.19
C ILE A 4 17.57 23.16 7.56
N GLY A 5 17.83 23.35 6.26
CA GLY A 5 18.95 22.70 5.57
C GLY A 5 20.29 23.05 6.19
N ALA A 6 20.53 24.34 6.45
CA ALA A 6 21.75 24.77 7.12
C ALA A 6 21.91 24.17 8.52
N LYS A 7 20.81 24.02 9.29
CA LYS A 7 20.85 23.36 10.61
C LYS A 7 21.20 21.87 10.49
N ILE A 8 20.60 21.17 9.52
CA ILE A 8 20.87 19.76 9.25
C ILE A 8 22.35 19.56 8.91
N LEU A 9 22.89 20.36 7.97
CA LEU A 9 24.29 20.26 7.54
C LEU A 9 25.26 20.55 8.70
N ALA A 10 25.00 21.60 9.48
CA ALA A 10 25.82 21.94 10.62
C ALA A 10 25.83 20.85 11.69
N ALA A 11 24.66 20.33 12.06
CA ALA A 11 24.52 19.26 13.04
C ALA A 11 25.20 17.96 12.57
N THR A 12 25.07 17.62 11.29
CA THR A 12 25.74 16.45 10.71
C THR A 12 27.26 16.59 10.75
N LYS A 13 27.78 17.76 10.39
CA LYS A 13 29.22 18.03 10.41
C LYS A 13 29.80 17.99 11.82
N GLU A 14 29.07 18.51 12.81
CA GLU A 14 29.48 18.47 14.21
C GLU A 14 29.51 17.01 14.74
N ARG A 15 28.53 16.21 14.36
CA ARG A 15 28.39 14.84 14.83
C ARG A 15 29.36 13.87 14.14
N HIS A 16 29.69 14.11 12.87
CA HIS A 16 30.59 13.29 12.06
C HIS A 16 31.78 14.10 11.53
N PRO A 17 32.75 14.49 12.42
CA PRO A 17 33.92 15.24 11.99
C PRO A 17 34.82 14.39 11.09
N ASN A 18 35.60 15.03 10.23
CA ASN A 18 36.55 14.40 9.30
C ASN A 18 35.87 13.38 8.35
N HIS A 19 34.68 13.69 7.87
CA HIS A 19 33.91 12.82 6.93
C HIS A 19 33.69 11.41 7.45
N HIS A 20 33.42 11.27 8.75
CA HIS A 20 33.23 9.94 9.35
C HIS A 20 32.01 9.22 8.81
N HIS A 21 32.19 7.96 8.40
CA HIS A 21 31.20 7.01 7.94
C HIS A 21 31.33 5.68 8.70
N PRO A 22 30.27 4.84 8.80
CA PRO A 22 28.92 5.07 8.32
C PRO A 22 28.11 6.03 9.22
N ARG A 23 27.25 6.83 8.59
CA ARG A 23 26.40 7.81 9.28
C ARG A 23 24.91 7.78 8.87
N LEU A 24 24.54 6.95 7.89
CA LEU A 24 23.17 6.82 7.40
C LEU A 24 22.49 5.57 7.94
N ILE A 25 21.49 5.74 8.79
CA ILE A 25 20.61 4.72 9.37
C ILE A 25 21.35 3.68 10.21
N MET A 26 22.37 3.05 9.66
CA MET A 26 23.22 2.08 10.33
C MET A 26 24.54 2.72 10.75
N THR A 27 24.90 2.56 12.01
CA THR A 27 26.19 2.97 12.57
C THR A 27 27.14 1.76 12.66
N GLU A 28 28.43 2.00 12.95
CA GLU A 28 29.36 0.90 13.26
C GLU A 28 28.86 -0.01 14.36
N ALA A 29 28.24 0.55 15.41
CA ALA A 29 27.65 -0.21 16.51
C ALA A 29 26.47 -1.09 16.05
N ASP A 30 25.65 -0.61 15.09
CA ASP A 30 24.57 -1.37 14.52
C ASP A 30 25.08 -2.56 13.70
N PHE A 31 26.11 -2.37 12.89
CA PHE A 31 26.75 -3.45 12.13
C PHE A 31 27.46 -4.45 13.05
N ALA A 32 28.14 -4.00 14.11
CA ALA A 32 28.73 -4.88 15.12
C ALA A 32 27.65 -5.75 15.79
N ARG A 33 26.52 -5.16 16.13
CA ARG A 33 25.36 -5.88 16.71
C ARG A 33 24.81 -6.94 15.75
N LEU A 34 24.71 -6.69 14.44
CA LEU A 34 24.27 -7.70 13.48
C LEU A 34 25.17 -8.94 13.49
N ARG A 35 26.49 -8.74 13.54
CA ARG A 35 27.46 -9.82 13.63
C ARG A 35 27.33 -10.62 14.94
N GLU A 36 27.20 -9.93 16.04
CA GLU A 36 27.04 -10.53 17.37
C GLU A 36 25.74 -11.34 17.45
N LYS A 37 24.64 -10.79 16.97
CA LYS A 37 23.29 -11.38 17.07
C LYS A 37 22.97 -12.43 15.99
N ARG A 38 23.84 -12.68 15.05
CA ARG A 38 23.59 -13.55 13.87
C ARG A 38 23.03 -14.92 14.20
N GLY A 39 23.44 -15.53 15.33
CA GLY A 39 23.00 -16.87 15.76
C GLY A 39 21.77 -16.89 16.67
N GLU A 40 21.23 -15.74 17.06
CA GLU A 40 20.25 -15.62 18.14
C GLU A 40 18.82 -15.42 17.61
N GLY A 41 17.83 -16.06 18.27
CA GLY A 41 16.41 -15.81 18.13
C GLY A 41 15.92 -15.58 16.70
N ALA A 42 15.16 -14.53 16.49
CA ALA A 42 14.65 -14.15 15.17
C ALA A 42 15.72 -13.50 14.25
N TYR A 43 16.86 -13.06 14.80
CA TYR A 43 17.97 -12.56 13.97
C TYR A 43 18.56 -13.66 13.09
N LYS A 44 18.60 -14.91 13.58
CA LYS A 44 19.17 -16.02 12.82
C LYS A 44 18.46 -16.24 11.48
N PRO A 45 17.15 -16.55 11.39
CA PRO A 45 16.49 -16.75 10.12
C PRO A 45 16.48 -15.49 9.25
N MET A 46 16.42 -14.29 9.84
CA MET A 46 16.48 -13.02 9.12
C MET A 46 17.81 -12.83 8.40
N LEU A 47 18.93 -13.02 9.10
CA LEU A 47 20.27 -12.81 8.54
C LEU A 47 20.69 -13.97 7.63
N ASP A 48 20.29 -15.21 7.94
CA ASP A 48 20.53 -16.36 7.05
C ASP A 48 19.86 -16.15 5.67
N LYS A 49 18.61 -15.65 5.66
CA LYS A 49 17.92 -15.28 4.42
C LYS A 49 18.64 -14.16 3.69
N THR A 50 19.03 -13.09 4.39
CA THR A 50 19.75 -11.94 3.81
C THR A 50 21.06 -12.39 3.14
N ILE A 51 21.83 -13.28 3.80
CA ILE A 51 23.06 -13.84 3.26
C ILE A 51 22.76 -14.74 2.04
N ALA A 52 21.73 -15.59 2.12
CA ALA A 52 21.35 -16.45 0.99
C ALA A 52 20.91 -15.63 -0.25
N GLU A 53 20.23 -14.50 -0.06
CA GLU A 53 19.93 -13.59 -1.17
C GLU A 53 21.20 -12.90 -1.70
N ALA A 54 22.12 -12.50 -0.83
CA ALA A 54 23.41 -11.96 -1.26
C ALA A 54 24.25 -12.99 -2.04
N ASP A 55 24.26 -14.27 -1.62
CA ASP A 55 24.94 -15.33 -2.35
C ASP A 55 24.40 -15.51 -3.77
N LYS A 56 23.07 -15.43 -3.96
CA LYS A 56 22.48 -15.47 -5.31
C LYS A 56 22.95 -14.31 -6.18
N ILE A 57 23.19 -13.14 -5.59
CA ILE A 57 23.61 -11.93 -6.31
C ILE A 57 25.06 -12.06 -6.82
N LEU A 58 25.93 -12.84 -6.16
CA LEU A 58 27.33 -12.99 -6.54
C LEU A 58 27.51 -13.42 -7.99
N ASP A 59 26.66 -14.33 -8.46
CA ASP A 59 26.72 -14.91 -9.81
C ASP A 59 25.91 -14.15 -10.87
N LEU A 60 25.12 -13.15 -10.46
CA LEU A 60 24.32 -12.37 -11.40
C LEU A 60 25.17 -11.28 -12.09
N PRO A 61 24.91 -10.95 -13.37
CA PRO A 61 25.52 -9.79 -13.99
C PRO A 61 25.05 -8.51 -13.27
N PRO A 62 25.86 -7.42 -13.30
CA PRO A 62 25.42 -6.13 -12.77
C PRO A 62 24.16 -5.65 -13.50
N ARG A 63 23.36 -4.81 -12.81
CA ARG A 63 22.14 -4.28 -13.42
C ARG A 63 22.50 -3.38 -14.60
N LYS A 64 21.67 -3.45 -15.63
CA LYS A 64 21.75 -2.60 -16.80
C LYS A 64 20.67 -1.53 -16.73
N TYR A 65 20.90 -0.43 -17.46
CA TYR A 65 19.88 0.59 -17.67
C TYR A 65 18.76 0.04 -18.56
N GLU A 66 17.69 -0.43 -17.95
CA GLU A 66 16.56 -1.06 -18.65
C GLU A 66 15.24 -0.45 -18.19
N ILE A 67 14.39 -0.09 -19.15
CA ILE A 67 13.05 0.46 -18.95
C ILE A 67 12.04 -0.55 -19.52
N PRO A 68 11.72 -1.65 -18.80
CA PRO A 68 10.98 -2.77 -19.37
C PRO A 68 9.56 -2.42 -19.81
N ASP A 69 8.92 -1.44 -19.18
CA ASP A 69 7.58 -0.98 -19.56
C ASP A 69 7.59 0.23 -20.52
N GLY A 70 8.78 0.63 -20.99
CA GLY A 70 8.97 1.80 -21.85
C GLY A 70 8.74 3.16 -21.19
N VAL A 71 8.51 3.18 -19.85
CA VAL A 71 8.14 4.38 -19.09
C VAL A 71 9.00 4.56 -17.85
N ARG A 72 9.36 3.48 -17.13
CA ARG A 72 9.94 3.51 -15.79
C ARG A 72 11.21 2.68 -15.69
N LEU A 73 12.23 3.24 -15.06
CA LEU A 73 13.45 2.53 -14.67
C LEU A 73 13.29 1.81 -13.30
N LEU A 74 12.11 1.85 -12.68
CA LEU A 74 11.85 1.38 -11.30
C LEU A 74 12.25 -0.08 -11.04
N VAL A 75 12.10 -0.96 -12.02
CA VAL A 75 12.55 -2.36 -11.88
C VAL A 75 14.06 -2.43 -11.68
N THR A 76 14.80 -1.59 -12.38
CA THR A 76 16.26 -1.48 -12.24
C THR A 76 16.65 -0.81 -10.92
N SER A 77 16.09 0.36 -10.59
CA SER A 77 16.45 1.10 -9.38
C SER A 77 16.16 0.32 -8.10
N ARG A 78 15.00 -0.34 -8.02
CA ARG A 78 14.65 -1.23 -6.91
C ARG A 78 15.56 -2.44 -6.80
N ALA A 79 15.95 -3.01 -7.93
CA ALA A 79 16.90 -4.13 -7.92
C ALA A 79 18.29 -3.69 -7.46
N VAL A 80 18.77 -2.49 -7.85
CA VAL A 80 20.04 -1.93 -7.36
C VAL A 80 19.97 -1.72 -5.85
N LEU A 81 18.91 -1.08 -5.32
CA LEU A 81 18.73 -0.87 -3.89
C LEU A 81 18.74 -2.21 -3.12
N THR A 82 17.97 -3.19 -3.59
CA THR A 82 17.88 -4.51 -2.96
C THR A 82 19.23 -5.23 -2.98
N ARG A 83 19.94 -5.22 -4.11
CA ARG A 83 21.24 -5.88 -4.23
C ARG A 83 22.29 -5.26 -3.33
N LEU A 84 22.42 -3.93 -3.36
CA LEU A 84 23.40 -3.22 -2.56
C LEU A 84 23.16 -3.40 -1.06
N THR A 85 21.91 -3.31 -0.60
CA THR A 85 21.58 -3.52 0.82
C THR A 85 21.90 -4.94 1.27
N HIS A 86 21.52 -5.97 0.51
CA HIS A 86 21.82 -7.37 0.88
C HIS A 86 23.32 -7.65 0.90
N LEU A 87 24.07 -7.15 -0.10
CA LEU A 87 25.52 -7.32 -0.17
C LEU A 87 26.23 -6.64 1.00
N CYS A 88 25.84 -5.40 1.34
CA CYS A 88 26.40 -4.70 2.49
C CYS A 88 26.11 -5.42 3.81
N TYR A 89 24.86 -5.85 4.03
CA TYR A 89 24.53 -6.60 5.25
C TYR A 89 25.27 -7.94 5.33
N ALA A 90 25.37 -8.67 4.24
CA ALA A 90 26.13 -9.93 4.21
C ALA A 90 27.61 -9.70 4.51
N TYR A 91 28.21 -8.65 3.96
CA TYR A 91 29.58 -8.25 4.27
C TYR A 91 29.77 -8.01 5.77
N TYR A 92 28.93 -7.17 6.37
CA TYR A 92 29.04 -6.86 7.80
C TYR A 92 28.70 -8.04 8.70
N ALA A 93 27.71 -8.86 8.34
CA ALA A 93 27.32 -10.03 9.12
C ALA A 93 28.34 -11.17 9.09
N THR A 94 29.09 -11.32 7.98
CA THR A 94 30.03 -12.43 7.78
C THR A 94 31.50 -12.02 7.86
N GLY A 95 31.84 -10.80 7.48
CA GLY A 95 33.20 -10.33 7.25
C GLY A 95 33.81 -10.81 5.93
N GLU A 96 33.03 -11.44 5.03
CA GLU A 96 33.54 -11.98 3.76
C GLU A 96 33.59 -10.88 2.68
N GLU A 97 34.80 -10.54 2.22
CA GLU A 97 35.04 -9.47 1.25
C GLU A 97 34.35 -9.68 -0.11
N LYS A 98 34.01 -10.91 -0.47
CA LYS A 98 33.31 -11.21 -1.74
C LYS A 98 32.04 -10.38 -1.93
N TYR A 99 31.32 -10.08 -0.83
CA TYR A 99 30.08 -9.30 -0.87
C TYR A 99 30.36 -7.82 -1.13
N ALA A 100 31.35 -7.25 -0.45
CA ALA A 100 31.76 -5.86 -0.70
C ALA A 100 32.33 -5.70 -2.11
N ALA A 101 33.15 -6.64 -2.57
CA ALA A 101 33.68 -6.64 -3.94
C ALA A 101 32.54 -6.71 -4.99
N ARG A 102 31.50 -7.52 -4.73
CA ARG A 102 30.36 -7.59 -5.64
C ARG A 102 29.50 -6.32 -5.59
N ALA A 103 29.39 -5.67 -4.42
CA ALA A 103 28.72 -4.37 -4.30
C ALA A 103 29.45 -3.29 -5.11
N VAL A 104 30.78 -3.26 -5.12
CA VAL A 104 31.58 -2.37 -5.97
C VAL A 104 31.19 -2.50 -7.44
N VAL A 105 31.04 -3.72 -7.95
CA VAL A 105 30.60 -3.95 -9.35
C VAL A 105 29.22 -3.37 -9.65
N GLU A 106 28.26 -3.45 -8.70
CA GLU A 106 26.94 -2.83 -8.87
C GLU A 106 27.02 -1.29 -8.80
N ILE A 107 27.86 -0.75 -7.90
CA ILE A 107 28.09 0.72 -7.80
C ILE A 107 28.68 1.21 -9.12
N GLU A 108 29.77 0.60 -9.62
CA GLU A 108 30.43 0.99 -10.88
C GLU A 108 29.45 0.95 -12.06
N ALA A 109 28.63 -0.08 -12.16
CA ALA A 109 27.62 -0.17 -13.21
C ALA A 109 26.60 0.98 -13.11
N THR A 110 26.12 1.28 -11.90
CA THR A 110 25.05 2.27 -11.66
C THR A 110 25.53 3.72 -11.86
N VAL A 111 26.75 4.04 -11.44
CA VAL A 111 27.30 5.40 -11.64
C VAL A 111 27.58 5.69 -13.11
N ASN A 112 27.76 4.66 -13.92
CA ASN A 112 27.97 4.75 -15.37
C ASN A 112 26.66 4.74 -16.18
N PHE A 113 25.47 4.71 -15.56
CA PHE A 113 24.23 4.91 -16.28
C PHE A 113 24.21 6.29 -16.97
N PRO A 114 23.55 6.42 -18.14
CA PRO A 114 23.51 7.70 -18.87
C PRO A 114 22.88 8.81 -18.05
N ASP A 115 21.86 8.47 -17.30
CA ASP A 115 21.14 9.26 -16.29
C ASP A 115 20.51 8.32 -15.25
N TRP A 116 19.77 8.86 -14.30
CA TRP A 116 18.97 8.09 -13.35
C TRP A 116 17.46 8.25 -13.60
N HIS A 117 17.10 8.45 -14.85
CA HIS A 117 15.73 8.57 -15.34
C HIS A 117 14.90 9.67 -14.65
N PRO A 118 15.36 10.93 -14.67
CA PRO A 118 14.69 12.04 -13.99
C PRO A 118 13.28 12.32 -14.52
N ARG A 119 12.97 11.87 -15.73
CA ARG A 119 11.62 12.04 -16.34
C ARG A 119 10.49 11.38 -15.56
N HIS A 120 10.77 10.36 -14.76
CA HIS A 120 9.82 9.72 -13.86
C HIS A 120 10.13 10.03 -12.40
N PHE A 121 11.29 10.44 -12.08
CA PHE A 121 11.91 10.90 -10.85
C PHE A 121 11.92 9.92 -9.65
N LEU A 122 10.92 9.07 -9.46
CA LEU A 122 11.00 7.98 -8.44
C LEU A 122 12.24 7.13 -8.65
N ASP A 123 12.55 6.81 -9.89
CA ASP A 123 13.74 6.02 -10.29
C ASP A 123 15.03 6.68 -9.84
N CYS A 124 15.12 7.98 -10.08
CA CYS A 124 16.25 8.81 -9.67
C CYS A 124 16.41 8.80 -8.15
N ALA A 125 15.33 9.03 -7.41
CA ALA A 125 15.34 9.08 -5.96
C ALA A 125 15.68 7.73 -5.32
N GLU A 126 15.15 6.63 -5.85
CA GLU A 126 15.49 5.29 -5.38
C GLU A 126 16.95 4.94 -5.65
N LEU A 127 17.54 5.38 -6.78
CA LEU A 127 18.97 5.24 -7.04
C LEU A 127 19.82 6.15 -6.15
N CYS A 128 19.38 7.37 -5.86
CA CYS A 128 20.00 8.23 -4.86
C CYS A 128 20.12 7.53 -3.51
N ALA A 129 19.04 6.93 -3.01
CA ALA A 129 19.03 6.18 -1.75
C ALA A 129 19.96 4.96 -1.81
N ALA A 130 19.89 4.18 -2.90
CA ALA A 130 20.69 2.96 -3.06
C ALA A 130 22.20 3.24 -3.06
N ILE A 131 22.61 4.25 -3.82
CA ILE A 131 24.02 4.64 -3.94
C ILE A 131 24.50 5.34 -2.66
N ALA A 132 23.64 6.15 -2.01
CA ALA A 132 23.97 6.76 -0.72
C ALA A 132 24.26 5.72 0.36
N PHE A 133 23.42 4.69 0.48
CA PHE A 133 23.64 3.59 1.43
C PHE A 133 24.95 2.85 1.13
N ALA A 134 25.18 2.47 -0.11
CA ALA A 134 26.38 1.73 -0.46
C ALA A 134 27.66 2.56 -0.28
N TYR A 135 27.62 3.85 -0.62
CA TYR A 135 28.71 4.78 -0.40
C TYR A 135 29.05 4.93 1.09
N ASP A 136 28.03 5.18 1.89
CA ASP A 136 28.16 5.39 3.32
C ASP A 136 28.62 4.13 4.06
N TRP A 137 27.99 2.98 3.77
CA TRP A 137 28.27 1.74 4.49
C TRP A 137 29.57 1.06 4.06
N LEU A 138 30.03 1.26 2.83
CA LEU A 138 31.28 0.68 2.33
C LEU A 138 32.39 1.74 2.21
N TYR A 139 32.25 2.91 2.83
CA TYR A 139 33.16 4.06 2.64
C TYR A 139 34.63 3.69 2.74
N ASP A 140 35.04 2.97 3.78
CA ASP A 140 36.42 2.55 4.01
C ASP A 140 36.90 1.43 3.04
N TYR A 141 35.97 0.75 2.37
CA TYR A 141 36.27 -0.28 1.38
C TYR A 141 36.43 0.29 -0.03
N LEU A 142 35.77 1.41 -0.33
CA LEU A 142 35.79 2.01 -1.66
C LEU A 142 37.12 2.70 -1.95
N SER A 143 37.64 2.57 -3.19
CA SER A 143 38.78 3.33 -3.68
C SER A 143 38.42 4.82 -3.81
N GLU A 144 39.42 5.70 -3.71
CA GLU A 144 39.22 7.14 -3.87
C GLU A 144 38.65 7.51 -5.26
N ASP A 145 39.09 6.80 -6.31
CA ASP A 145 38.55 6.99 -7.66
C ASP A 145 37.07 6.67 -7.72
N LEU A 146 36.65 5.57 -7.09
CA LEU A 146 35.24 5.19 -7.07
C LEU A 146 34.40 6.14 -6.20
N LYS A 147 34.92 6.58 -5.05
CA LYS A 147 34.29 7.64 -4.24
C LYS A 147 34.06 8.91 -5.06
N ALA A 148 35.07 9.33 -5.82
CA ALA A 148 34.97 10.51 -6.69
C ALA A 148 33.90 10.28 -7.80
N ALA A 149 33.86 9.10 -8.42
CA ALA A 149 32.86 8.77 -9.42
C ALA A 149 31.43 8.76 -8.85
N VAL A 150 31.24 8.22 -7.64
CA VAL A 150 29.95 8.22 -6.94
C VAL A 150 29.48 9.65 -6.65
N ARG A 151 30.36 10.50 -6.08
CA ARG A 151 30.03 11.92 -5.82
C ARG A 151 29.62 12.65 -7.11
N ALA A 152 30.39 12.46 -8.19
CA ALA A 152 30.09 13.06 -9.49
C ALA A 152 28.72 12.57 -10.05
N ALA A 153 28.42 11.28 -9.92
CA ALA A 153 27.15 10.70 -10.38
C ALA A 153 25.95 11.24 -9.55
N ILE A 154 26.07 11.33 -8.23
CA ILE A 154 25.04 11.91 -7.36
C ILE A 154 24.78 13.38 -7.73
N ILE A 155 25.82 14.17 -7.92
CA ILE A 155 25.68 15.60 -8.32
C ILE A 155 24.98 15.68 -9.68
N LYS A 156 25.48 14.94 -10.67
CA LYS A 156 24.96 14.99 -12.04
C LYS A 156 23.51 14.51 -12.13
N ASN A 157 23.27 13.30 -11.62
CA ASN A 157 22.02 12.57 -11.88
C ASN A 157 20.96 12.76 -10.79
N GLY A 158 21.36 13.21 -9.59
CA GLY A 158 20.47 13.51 -8.47
C GLY A 158 20.28 15.02 -8.28
N PHE A 159 21.35 15.75 -7.91
CA PHE A 159 21.22 17.16 -7.49
C PHE A 159 20.86 18.08 -8.66
N ASN A 160 21.57 17.98 -9.79
CA ASN A 160 21.22 18.80 -10.96
C ASN A 160 19.83 18.46 -11.48
N ALA A 161 19.47 17.16 -11.52
CA ALA A 161 18.16 16.73 -11.97
C ALA A 161 17.01 17.27 -11.09
N VAL A 162 17.19 17.32 -9.76
CA VAL A 162 16.15 17.88 -8.89
C VAL A 162 16.07 19.40 -8.99
N MET A 163 17.17 20.07 -9.27
CA MET A 163 17.13 21.54 -9.51
C MET A 163 16.35 21.88 -10.78
N GLU A 164 16.42 21.06 -11.82
CA GLU A 164 15.58 21.19 -13.02
C GLU A 164 14.09 21.02 -12.66
N GLU A 165 13.78 20.06 -11.78
CA GLU A 165 12.43 19.87 -11.23
C GLU A 165 11.97 21.10 -10.42
N TYR A 166 12.81 21.64 -9.53
CA TYR A 166 12.47 22.81 -8.71
C TYR A 166 12.28 24.07 -9.55
N ASN A 167 13.09 24.26 -10.59
CA ASN A 167 13.02 25.41 -11.49
C ASN A 167 11.89 25.28 -12.52
N ASN A 168 11.23 24.11 -12.64
CA ASN A 168 10.21 23.83 -13.64
C ASN A 168 10.69 24.13 -15.07
N GLU A 169 11.84 23.59 -15.43
CA GLU A 169 12.44 23.80 -16.75
C GLU A 169 11.50 23.31 -17.86
N PRO A 170 11.04 24.18 -18.78
CA PRO A 170 10.00 23.86 -19.74
C PRO A 170 10.40 22.83 -20.81
N GLU A 171 11.70 22.58 -20.94
CA GLU A 171 12.27 21.62 -21.92
C GLU A 171 12.15 20.17 -21.42
N HIS A 172 11.95 19.97 -20.14
CA HIS A 172 11.90 18.68 -19.49
C HIS A 172 10.44 18.23 -19.32
N LYS A 173 10.04 17.21 -20.05
CA LYS A 173 8.67 16.69 -20.03
C LYS A 173 8.60 15.40 -19.23
N ASN A 174 7.58 15.32 -18.39
CA ASN A 174 7.25 14.09 -17.67
C ASN A 174 6.83 12.98 -18.64
N VAL A 175 7.27 11.75 -18.43
CA VAL A 175 6.91 10.60 -19.29
C VAL A 175 5.45 10.20 -19.17
N LEU A 176 4.80 10.49 -18.03
CA LEU A 176 3.40 10.13 -17.77
C LEU A 176 2.43 11.21 -18.29
N ASP A 177 2.86 12.47 -18.31
CA ASP A 177 2.10 13.59 -18.84
C ASP A 177 3.02 14.58 -19.57
N PRO A 178 3.14 14.50 -20.91
CA PRO A 178 3.99 15.38 -21.69
C PRO A 178 3.61 16.87 -21.63
N ASN A 179 2.45 17.21 -21.09
CA ASN A 179 1.98 18.59 -20.92
C ASN A 179 2.40 19.20 -19.60
N ARG A 180 2.98 18.40 -18.70
CA ARG A 180 3.54 18.83 -17.43
C ARG A 180 5.05 18.75 -17.48
N GLY A 181 5.75 19.74 -16.87
CA GLY A 181 7.18 19.70 -16.62
C GLY A 181 7.52 18.62 -15.58
N TYR A 182 8.76 18.57 -15.13
CA TYR A 182 9.22 17.65 -14.09
C TYR A 182 8.55 17.83 -12.72
N ARG A 183 7.90 18.96 -12.44
CA ARG A 183 7.20 19.25 -11.17
C ARG A 183 6.06 18.27 -10.81
N TRP A 184 6.07 17.10 -11.38
CA TRP A 184 5.06 16.07 -11.16
C TRP A 184 4.79 15.79 -9.68
N TYR A 185 5.83 15.55 -8.88
CA TYR A 185 5.63 15.23 -7.48
C TYR A 185 5.46 16.48 -6.60
N GLN A 186 5.95 17.63 -7.04
CA GLN A 186 5.82 18.88 -6.28
C GLN A 186 4.42 19.46 -6.30
N ASP A 187 3.72 19.35 -7.43
CA ASP A 187 2.37 19.89 -7.59
C ASP A 187 1.29 19.02 -6.90
N LYS A 188 1.68 17.83 -6.41
CA LYS A 188 0.76 16.95 -5.70
C LYS A 188 0.88 17.14 -4.19
N PRO A 189 -0.23 17.45 -3.50
CA PRO A 189 -0.20 17.79 -2.08
C PRO A 189 -0.05 16.58 -1.15
N GLY A 190 0.82 15.61 -1.45
CA GLY A 190 1.11 14.61 -0.47
C GLY A 190 0.79 13.18 -0.85
N ASP A 191 1.14 12.75 -2.03
CA ASP A 191 1.17 11.33 -2.36
C ASP A 191 2.50 10.70 -1.92
N ASN A 192 2.63 9.38 -2.12
CA ASN A 192 3.85 8.63 -1.81
C ASN A 192 5.13 9.23 -2.42
N TRP A 193 5.02 9.95 -3.54
CA TRP A 193 6.15 10.55 -4.25
C TRP A 193 6.95 11.54 -3.40
N LYS A 194 6.26 12.32 -2.54
CA LYS A 194 6.92 13.27 -1.63
C LYS A 194 7.92 12.57 -0.72
N MET A 195 7.49 11.47 -0.09
CA MET A 195 8.35 10.70 0.82
C MET A 195 9.51 10.03 0.07
N VAL A 196 9.23 9.45 -1.11
CA VAL A 196 10.23 8.74 -1.90
C VAL A 196 11.27 9.70 -2.46
N CYS A 197 10.83 10.75 -3.17
CA CYS A 197 11.75 11.66 -3.84
C CYS A 197 12.60 12.45 -2.86
N ASN A 198 11.98 13.05 -1.86
CA ASN A 198 12.68 13.86 -0.87
C ASN A 198 13.56 13.00 0.05
N GLY A 199 13.10 11.80 0.41
CA GLY A 199 13.88 10.85 1.22
C GLY A 199 15.15 10.42 0.51
N GLY A 200 15.06 9.98 -0.75
CA GLY A 200 16.22 9.54 -1.53
C GLY A 200 17.26 10.66 -1.73
N LEU A 201 16.80 11.87 -2.06
CA LEU A 201 17.67 13.04 -2.21
C LEU A 201 18.36 13.45 -0.92
N THR A 202 17.62 13.47 0.20
CA THR A 202 18.20 13.80 1.50
C THR A 202 19.30 12.82 1.89
N LEU A 203 19.09 11.52 1.70
CA LEU A 203 20.12 10.52 1.96
C LEU A 203 21.37 10.76 1.10
N ALA A 204 21.19 11.09 -0.19
CA ALA A 204 22.31 11.39 -1.08
C ALA A 204 23.08 12.66 -0.64
N VAL A 205 22.37 13.72 -0.20
CA VAL A 205 23.03 14.90 0.37
C VAL A 205 23.82 14.53 1.62
N LEU A 206 23.18 13.85 2.58
CA LEU A 206 23.83 13.48 3.85
C LEU A 206 25.04 12.57 3.64
N ALA A 207 25.04 11.75 2.58
CA ALA A 207 26.17 10.88 2.26
C ALA A 207 27.44 11.64 1.87
N ILE A 208 27.34 12.77 1.12
CA ILE A 208 28.49 13.34 0.44
C ILE A 208 28.73 14.85 0.67
N PHE A 209 27.82 15.58 1.36
CA PHE A 209 27.79 17.06 1.35
C PHE A 209 29.09 17.72 1.83
N ASP A 210 29.79 17.10 2.76
CA ASP A 210 31.02 17.63 3.36
C ASP A 210 32.30 17.25 2.58
N GLU A 211 32.17 16.44 1.54
CA GLU A 211 33.24 16.00 0.65
C GLU A 211 33.19 16.68 -0.73
N ILE A 212 32.22 17.57 -0.94
CA ILE A 212 32.01 18.27 -2.21
C ILE A 212 31.87 19.77 -1.99
N GLU A 213 32.29 20.57 -3.01
CA GLU A 213 31.93 21.97 -3.11
C GLU A 213 30.65 22.12 -3.92
N CYS A 214 29.49 22.16 -3.22
CA CYS A 214 28.18 22.20 -3.88
C CYS A 214 27.16 23.01 -3.07
N ASP A 215 26.80 24.18 -3.60
CA ASP A 215 25.84 25.10 -2.98
C ASP A 215 24.38 24.57 -3.00
N LEU A 216 24.13 23.48 -3.72
CA LEU A 216 22.78 22.91 -3.86
C LEU A 216 22.31 22.14 -2.63
N CYS A 217 23.22 21.64 -1.79
CA CYS A 217 22.92 20.78 -0.65
C CYS A 217 21.92 21.43 0.32
N GLU A 218 22.16 22.68 0.70
CA GLU A 218 21.23 23.41 1.59
C GLU A 218 19.87 23.63 0.94
N THR A 219 19.85 24.02 -0.33
CA THR A 219 18.62 24.23 -1.10
C THR A 219 17.79 22.96 -1.19
N ILE A 220 18.42 21.83 -1.53
CA ILE A 220 17.76 20.52 -1.63
C ILE A 220 17.16 20.13 -0.27
N LEU A 221 17.91 20.24 0.82
CA LEU A 221 17.43 19.91 2.16
C LEU A 221 16.28 20.79 2.61
N ASN A 222 16.30 22.09 2.31
CA ASN A 222 15.20 23.00 2.63
C ASN A 222 13.92 22.56 1.93
N HIS A 223 13.97 22.39 0.60
CA HIS A 223 12.81 21.94 -0.16
C HIS A 223 12.32 20.56 0.27
N ALA A 224 13.22 19.59 0.42
CA ALA A 224 12.88 18.23 0.79
C ALA A 224 12.23 18.17 2.18
N TYR A 225 12.74 18.94 3.15
CA TYR A 225 12.18 18.96 4.50
C TYR A 225 10.81 19.61 4.55
N ASP A 226 10.67 20.84 4.04
CA ASP A 226 9.42 21.59 4.10
C ASP A 226 8.29 20.85 3.38
N ASP A 227 8.58 20.28 2.22
CA ASP A 227 7.65 19.55 1.39
C ASP A 227 7.22 18.22 2.04
N THR A 228 8.15 17.47 2.63
CA THR A 228 7.85 16.22 3.32
C THR A 228 7.11 16.47 4.65
N TYR A 229 7.50 17.49 5.40
CA TYR A 229 6.82 17.86 6.64
C TYR A 229 5.33 18.15 6.40
N GLU A 230 5.02 18.92 5.37
CA GLU A 230 3.65 19.23 4.99
C GLU A 230 2.91 17.99 4.46
N ALA A 231 3.60 17.11 3.72
CA ALA A 231 3.02 15.87 3.23
C ALA A 231 2.67 14.91 4.39
N VAL A 232 3.55 14.73 5.37
CA VAL A 232 3.28 13.89 6.55
C VAL A 232 2.10 14.45 7.35
N ARG A 233 2.05 15.77 7.55
CA ARG A 233 0.93 16.42 8.20
C ARG A 233 -0.40 16.13 7.49
N LYS A 234 -0.46 16.26 6.18
CA LYS A 234 -1.70 16.06 5.40
C LYS A 234 -2.11 14.60 5.26
N PHE A 235 -1.15 13.71 5.04
CA PHE A 235 -1.42 12.31 4.67
C PHE A 235 -1.56 11.38 5.85
N TYR A 236 -0.91 11.69 6.98
CA TYR A 236 -1.00 10.86 8.17
C TYR A 236 -1.74 11.55 9.30
N ASP A 237 -1.41 12.81 9.63
CA ASP A 237 -1.95 13.44 10.82
C ASP A 237 -3.37 13.95 10.62
N GLU A 238 -3.65 14.73 9.58
CA GLU A 238 -5.01 15.20 9.26
C GLU A 238 -5.99 14.06 8.93
N GLN A 239 -5.46 12.91 8.51
CA GLN A 239 -6.24 11.70 8.25
C GLN A 239 -6.34 10.77 9.46
N ASP A 240 -5.90 11.21 10.64
CA ASP A 240 -5.91 10.43 11.89
C ASP A 240 -5.26 9.03 11.75
N GLY A 241 -4.19 8.95 10.98
CA GLY A 241 -3.46 7.71 10.70
C GLY A 241 -3.97 6.88 9.54
N THR A 242 -5.09 7.25 8.91
CA THR A 242 -5.51 6.60 7.65
C THR A 242 -4.61 7.05 6.51
N TYR A 243 -4.50 6.23 5.47
CA TYR A 243 -3.75 6.55 4.27
C TYR A 243 -4.62 6.38 3.03
N SER A 244 -4.95 7.47 2.35
CA SER A 244 -5.96 7.52 1.30
C SER A 244 -5.62 6.68 0.06
N GLU A 245 -4.34 6.45 -0.22
CA GLU A 245 -3.90 5.58 -1.32
C GLU A 245 -3.95 4.07 -0.97
N GLY A 246 -4.43 3.72 0.23
CA GLY A 246 -4.56 2.33 0.68
C GLY A 246 -3.29 1.75 1.32
N VAL A 247 -3.41 0.50 1.76
CA VAL A 247 -2.40 -0.18 2.58
C VAL A 247 -1.08 -0.46 1.84
N GLY A 248 -1.13 -0.68 0.53
CA GLY A 248 0.05 -0.92 -0.29
C GLY A 248 0.94 0.33 -0.39
N TYR A 249 0.33 1.45 -0.72
CA TYR A 249 1.04 2.73 -0.85
C TYR A 249 1.48 3.30 0.49
N TRP A 250 0.75 3.04 1.59
CA TRP A 250 1.25 3.32 2.93
C TRP A 250 2.63 2.68 3.16
N SER A 251 2.77 1.41 2.80
CA SER A 251 4.04 0.69 2.97
C SER A 251 5.16 1.29 2.11
N TYR A 252 4.87 1.73 0.89
CA TYR A 252 5.87 2.34 0.01
C TYR A 252 6.30 3.73 0.49
N ALA A 253 5.34 4.61 0.80
CA ALA A 253 5.60 5.95 1.31
C ALA A 253 6.33 5.92 2.66
N THR A 254 5.84 5.11 3.61
CA THR A 254 6.41 4.99 4.96
C THR A 254 7.82 4.41 4.93
N ARG A 255 8.16 3.53 3.96
CA ARG A 255 9.53 3.02 3.78
C ARG A 255 10.52 4.17 3.57
N TYR A 256 10.24 5.05 2.64
CA TYR A 256 11.14 6.18 2.36
C TYR A 256 11.11 7.26 3.43
N LEU A 257 9.95 7.48 4.07
CA LEU A 257 9.85 8.32 5.25
C LEU A 257 10.71 7.76 6.41
N SER A 258 10.71 6.44 6.61
CA SER A 258 11.54 5.78 7.63
C SER A 258 13.03 5.94 7.32
N PHE A 259 13.44 5.80 6.06
CA PHE A 259 14.83 6.04 5.64
C PHE A 259 15.23 7.50 5.86
N TYR A 260 14.36 8.43 5.48
CA TYR A 260 14.57 9.85 5.64
C TYR A 260 14.76 10.24 7.12
N SER A 261 13.76 9.93 7.95
CA SER A 261 13.79 10.25 9.38
C SER A 261 14.96 9.58 10.09
N SER A 262 15.22 8.28 9.83
CA SER A 262 16.34 7.56 10.44
C SER A 262 17.69 8.06 9.95
N GLY A 263 17.81 8.43 8.68
CA GLY A 263 19.01 9.05 8.13
C GLY A 263 19.33 10.39 8.81
N LEU A 264 18.33 11.26 8.98
CA LEU A 264 18.48 12.50 9.75
C LEU A 264 18.85 12.22 11.21
N GLN A 265 18.19 11.25 11.85
CA GLN A 265 18.42 10.91 13.25
C GLN A 265 19.87 10.43 13.49
N THR A 266 20.40 9.59 12.60
CA THR A 266 21.78 9.09 12.74
C THR A 266 22.81 10.14 12.32
N ALA A 267 22.60 10.83 11.22
CA ALA A 267 23.53 11.84 10.71
C ALA A 267 23.53 13.12 11.55
N ALA A 268 22.36 13.70 11.84
CA ALA A 268 22.24 15.00 12.49
C ALA A 268 21.82 14.93 13.98
N GLY A 269 21.48 13.72 14.49
CA GLY A 269 21.02 13.53 15.87
C GLY A 269 19.54 13.84 16.10
N SER A 270 18.82 14.29 15.08
CA SER A 270 17.39 14.62 15.14
C SER A 270 16.78 14.56 13.73
N ASP A 271 15.54 14.15 13.62
CA ASP A 271 14.75 14.35 12.40
C ASP A 271 14.01 15.70 12.37
N PHE A 272 14.33 16.57 13.33
CA PHE A 272 13.80 17.93 13.47
C PHE A 272 12.26 18.00 13.57
N GLY A 273 11.63 16.94 14.06
CA GLY A 273 10.19 16.86 14.23
C GLY A 273 9.43 16.36 12.99
N LEU A 274 10.15 15.88 11.98
CA LEU A 274 9.55 15.37 10.73
C LEU A 274 8.51 14.27 10.98
N THR A 275 8.72 13.44 12.00
CA THR A 275 7.86 12.30 12.33
C THR A 275 7.16 12.41 13.70
N ASP A 276 7.06 13.61 14.29
CA ASP A 276 6.43 13.86 15.59
C ASP A 276 4.89 13.99 15.51
N TRP A 277 4.26 13.29 14.59
CA TRP A 277 2.82 13.39 14.31
C TRP A 277 2.04 12.23 14.91
N ILE A 278 0.93 12.54 15.63
CA ILE A 278 0.11 11.51 16.27
C ILE A 278 -0.59 10.60 15.25
N GLY A 279 -1.01 11.16 14.11
CA GLY A 279 -1.59 10.37 13.03
C GLY A 279 -0.59 9.40 12.43
N LEU A 280 0.67 9.79 12.28
CA LEU A 280 1.72 8.87 11.83
C LEU A 280 1.93 7.72 12.83
N ALA A 281 1.93 8.01 14.12
CA ALA A 281 2.03 6.98 15.18
C ALA A 281 0.85 6.00 15.16
N ARG A 282 -0.33 6.45 14.76
CA ARG A 282 -1.54 5.62 14.62
C ARG A 282 -1.59 4.83 13.31
N SER A 283 -0.82 5.23 12.30
CA SER A 283 -0.93 4.67 10.95
C SER A 283 -0.63 3.17 10.82
N PRO A 284 0.21 2.51 11.64
CA PRO A 284 0.32 1.04 11.63
C PRO A 284 -1.01 0.35 11.96
N TYR A 285 -1.80 0.94 12.85
CA TYR A 285 -3.11 0.40 13.24
C TYR A 285 -4.18 0.57 12.14
N PHE A 286 -3.99 1.51 11.22
CA PHE A 286 -4.78 1.55 9.99
C PHE A 286 -4.60 0.25 9.18
N LEU A 287 -3.36 -0.21 8.96
CA LEU A 287 -3.12 -1.47 8.27
C LEU A 287 -3.77 -2.65 8.99
N LEU A 288 -3.55 -2.75 10.30
CA LEU A 288 -4.12 -3.83 11.12
C LEU A 288 -5.65 -3.82 11.08
N SER A 289 -6.27 -2.64 11.11
CA SER A 289 -7.72 -2.47 11.05
C SER A 289 -8.28 -2.76 9.66
N MET A 290 -7.52 -2.45 8.60
CA MET A 290 -7.87 -2.75 7.21
C MET A 290 -7.54 -4.18 6.80
N SER A 291 -7.32 -5.09 7.75
CA SER A 291 -7.02 -6.50 7.48
C SER A 291 -7.89 -7.44 8.28
N SER A 292 -8.08 -8.64 7.74
CA SER A 292 -8.65 -9.77 8.49
C SER A 292 -7.77 -10.12 9.70
N PRO A 293 -8.27 -10.93 10.65
CA PRO A 293 -7.47 -11.37 11.81
C PRO A 293 -6.16 -12.07 11.46
N ASN A 294 -6.04 -12.61 10.25
CA ASN A 294 -4.82 -13.23 9.72
C ASN A 294 -4.00 -12.28 8.82
N TYR A 295 -4.26 -10.98 8.93
CA TYR A 295 -3.53 -9.92 8.23
C TYR A 295 -3.69 -9.92 6.69
N ILE A 296 -4.76 -10.51 6.16
CA ILE A 296 -5.10 -10.36 4.74
C ILE A 296 -5.78 -9.01 4.54
N GLY A 297 -5.14 -8.12 3.80
CA GLY A 297 -5.60 -6.74 3.62
C GLY A 297 -6.93 -6.63 2.89
N PHE A 298 -7.73 -5.63 3.24
CA PHE A 298 -8.85 -5.19 2.42
C PHE A 298 -8.27 -4.47 1.19
N ASN A 299 -8.33 -5.15 0.07
CA ASN A 299 -7.89 -4.62 -1.21
C ASN A 299 -9.06 -3.95 -1.92
N PHE A 300 -8.91 -2.69 -2.29
CA PHE A 300 -9.82 -1.90 -3.13
C PHE A 300 -8.99 -1.11 -4.15
N GLY A 301 -9.61 -0.64 -5.22
CA GLY A 301 -8.90 0.01 -6.31
C GLY A 301 -7.81 -0.89 -6.90
N ASP A 302 -6.64 -0.33 -7.18
CA ASP A 302 -5.49 -1.06 -7.73
C ASP A 302 -4.77 -1.98 -6.73
N ALA A 303 -5.27 -2.14 -5.52
CA ALA A 303 -4.65 -3.06 -4.55
C ALA A 303 -4.89 -4.53 -4.92
N VAL A 304 -3.91 -5.38 -4.61
CA VAL A 304 -4.04 -6.84 -4.73
C VAL A 304 -4.22 -7.46 -3.34
N GLU A 305 -4.92 -8.60 -3.29
CA GLU A 305 -5.02 -9.35 -2.06
C GLU A 305 -3.64 -9.83 -1.61
N SER A 306 -3.23 -9.42 -0.43
CA SER A 306 -1.93 -9.78 0.14
C SER A 306 -1.94 -9.70 1.65
N LYS A 307 -1.00 -10.40 2.28
CA LYS A 307 -0.72 -10.23 3.71
C LYS A 307 -0.04 -8.89 3.93
N ILE A 308 -0.58 -8.07 4.83
CA ILE A 308 -0.15 -6.67 5.03
C ILE A 308 0.70 -6.46 6.29
N THR A 309 1.36 -7.50 6.78
CA THR A 309 2.35 -7.36 7.84
C THR A 309 3.61 -6.69 7.30
N SER A 310 3.62 -5.37 7.36
CA SER A 310 4.71 -4.56 6.80
C SER A 310 6.00 -4.69 7.63
N PRO A 311 7.19 -4.78 7.00
CA PRO A 311 8.47 -4.69 7.71
C PRO A 311 8.65 -3.34 8.43
N LEU A 312 7.89 -2.33 8.05
CA LEU A 312 7.90 -1.01 8.68
C LEU A 312 7.25 -1.00 10.06
N PHE A 313 6.53 -2.04 10.46
CA PHE A 313 6.10 -2.21 11.85
C PHE A 313 7.30 -2.20 12.81
N SER A 314 8.46 -2.71 12.39
CA SER A 314 9.70 -2.63 13.18
C SER A 314 10.19 -1.19 13.37
N TRP A 315 10.11 -0.35 12.33
CA TRP A 315 10.43 1.07 12.44
C TRP A 315 9.43 1.82 13.33
N CYS A 316 8.13 1.59 13.12
CA CYS A 316 7.08 2.19 13.94
C CYS A 316 7.22 1.80 15.41
N ALA A 317 7.53 0.51 15.69
CA ALA A 317 7.79 0.02 17.05
C ALA A 317 8.91 0.79 17.73
N ALA A 318 10.03 1.00 17.03
CA ALA A 318 11.17 1.76 17.55
C ALA A 318 10.85 3.25 17.72
N ARG A 319 10.17 3.84 16.72
CA ARG A 319 9.94 5.29 16.66
C ARG A 319 8.88 5.77 17.65
N PHE A 320 7.85 4.95 17.88
CA PHE A 320 6.69 5.32 18.70
C PHE A 320 6.58 4.52 20.02
N ASP A 321 7.63 3.77 20.36
CA ASP A 321 7.69 2.93 21.59
C ASP A 321 6.51 1.94 21.70
N ASP A 322 6.23 1.23 20.60
CA ASP A 322 5.16 0.24 20.52
C ASP A 322 5.72 -1.18 20.29
N PRO A 323 6.13 -1.88 21.33
CA PRO A 323 6.76 -3.19 21.20
C PRO A 323 5.84 -4.29 20.65
N ALA A 324 4.50 -4.09 20.64
CA ALA A 324 3.57 -5.07 20.09
C ALA A 324 3.72 -5.24 18.56
N LEU A 325 4.13 -4.18 17.86
CA LEU A 325 4.40 -4.22 16.43
C LEU A 325 5.62 -5.10 16.09
N TYR A 326 6.62 -5.18 16.99
CA TYR A 326 7.72 -6.15 16.85
C TYR A 326 7.24 -7.59 16.90
N ALA A 327 6.29 -7.91 17.79
CA ALA A 327 5.76 -9.27 17.95
C ALA A 327 5.07 -9.75 16.65
N ILE A 328 4.30 -8.88 15.97
CA ILE A 328 3.69 -9.19 14.69
C ILE A 328 4.77 -9.49 13.65
N ARG A 329 5.79 -8.64 13.58
CA ARG A 329 6.86 -8.77 12.58
C ARG A 329 7.75 -9.98 12.85
N LYS A 330 8.02 -10.29 14.13
CA LYS A 330 8.77 -11.47 14.56
C LYS A 330 8.19 -12.76 14.00
N LYS A 331 6.87 -12.91 14.01
CA LYS A 331 6.20 -14.09 13.45
C LYS A 331 6.52 -14.27 11.98
N ASP A 332 6.45 -13.22 11.17
CA ASP A 332 6.79 -13.29 9.75
C ASP A 332 8.28 -13.60 9.51
N ILE A 333 9.16 -13.01 10.31
CA ILE A 333 10.59 -13.29 10.24
C ILE A 333 10.88 -14.77 10.52
N LEU A 334 10.26 -15.34 11.55
CA LEU A 334 10.39 -16.77 11.90
C LEU A 334 9.82 -17.70 10.83
N GLU A 335 8.81 -17.24 10.06
CA GLU A 335 8.25 -17.92 8.89
C GLU A 335 9.11 -17.73 7.60
N GLY A 336 10.28 -17.10 7.70
CA GLY A 336 11.17 -16.83 6.55
C GLY A 336 10.73 -15.69 5.65
N LYS A 337 9.82 -14.82 6.10
CA LYS A 337 9.26 -13.69 5.33
C LYS A 337 9.90 -12.34 5.69
N SER A 338 11.18 -12.35 6.10
CA SER A 338 11.90 -11.10 6.37
C SER A 338 12.17 -10.30 5.09
N ASP A 339 12.25 -8.98 5.23
CA ASP A 339 12.63 -7.99 4.21
C ASP A 339 13.97 -7.35 4.64
N PHE A 340 14.70 -6.72 3.72
CA PHE A 340 15.94 -6.01 4.06
C PHE A 340 15.72 -4.85 5.04
N VAL A 341 14.52 -4.30 5.10
CA VAL A 341 14.13 -3.25 6.06
C VAL A 341 14.07 -3.78 7.50
N ASP A 342 13.78 -5.07 7.69
CA ASP A 342 13.83 -5.68 9.02
C ASP A 342 15.25 -5.64 9.61
N VAL A 343 16.27 -5.78 8.78
CA VAL A 343 17.68 -5.71 9.22
C VAL A 343 18.00 -4.35 9.83
N LEU A 344 17.40 -3.28 9.31
CA LEU A 344 17.57 -1.92 9.84
C LEU A 344 16.90 -1.74 11.22
N TYR A 345 15.67 -2.19 11.35
CA TYR A 345 14.80 -1.72 12.42
C TYR A 345 14.36 -2.79 13.41
N PHE A 346 14.36 -4.07 13.03
CA PHE A 346 13.85 -5.13 13.90
C PHE A 346 14.68 -5.25 15.20
N ARG A 347 13.95 -5.45 16.31
CA ARG A 347 14.54 -5.81 17.61
C ARG A 347 13.79 -7.03 18.14
N ASP A 348 14.54 -8.06 18.49
CA ASP A 348 13.99 -9.27 19.10
C ASP A 348 13.72 -8.98 20.58
N VAL A 349 12.52 -8.51 20.86
CA VAL A 349 12.04 -8.20 22.20
C VAL A 349 11.07 -9.28 22.69
N PRO A 350 10.83 -9.40 24.02
CA PRO A 350 9.78 -10.26 24.54
C PRO A 350 8.43 -9.97 23.87
N GLU A 351 7.64 -11.01 23.64
CA GLU A 351 6.31 -10.84 23.05
C GLU A 351 5.41 -10.01 23.96
N VAL A 352 4.89 -8.94 23.40
CA VAL A 352 3.86 -8.11 24.00
C VAL A 352 2.61 -8.24 23.14
N PRO A 353 1.46 -8.66 23.70
CA PRO A 353 0.23 -8.75 22.94
C PRO A 353 -0.21 -7.36 22.49
N LEU A 354 -0.81 -7.28 21.30
CA LEU A 354 -1.60 -6.12 20.90
C LEU A 354 -2.70 -5.94 21.95
N LYS A 355 -2.58 -4.90 22.77
CA LYS A 355 -3.50 -4.69 23.90
C LYS A 355 -4.92 -4.38 23.44
N ASP A 356 -5.06 -3.70 22.32
CA ASP A 356 -6.34 -3.16 21.86
C ASP A 356 -6.45 -3.24 20.35
N MET A 357 -6.60 -4.46 19.78
CA MET A 357 -6.98 -4.57 18.38
C MET A 357 -8.38 -3.97 18.21
N PRO A 358 -8.56 -2.89 17.46
CA PRO A 358 -9.89 -2.28 17.31
C PRO A 358 -10.89 -3.27 16.71
N LEU A 359 -12.05 -3.43 17.34
CA LEU A 359 -13.15 -4.25 16.81
C LEU A 359 -13.88 -3.57 15.63
N ALA A 360 -13.65 -2.29 15.45
CA ALA A 360 -14.10 -1.52 14.30
C ALA A 360 -13.13 -0.40 13.97
N PHE A 361 -13.04 -0.05 12.70
CA PHE A 361 -12.30 1.08 12.20
C PHE A 361 -13.18 1.86 11.23
N GLY A 362 -13.26 3.15 11.41
CA GLY A 362 -14.07 4.05 10.60
C GLY A 362 -14.48 5.28 11.41
N ARG A 363 -15.07 6.24 10.71
CA ARG A 363 -15.64 7.48 11.27
C ARG A 363 -16.56 8.12 10.25
N PRO A 364 -17.42 9.08 10.61
CA PRO A 364 -18.09 9.92 9.64
C PRO A 364 -17.07 10.62 8.72
N LYS A 365 -17.38 10.67 7.43
CA LYS A 365 -16.53 11.21 6.35
C LYS A 365 -15.27 10.39 6.04
N ALA A 366 -15.16 9.15 6.55
CA ALA A 366 -14.11 8.24 6.11
C ALA A 366 -14.51 7.52 4.81
N ASP A 367 -13.51 7.15 4.02
CA ASP A 367 -13.69 6.38 2.79
C ASP A 367 -13.91 4.90 3.05
N ASN A 368 -13.56 4.41 4.24
CA ASN A 368 -13.61 2.99 4.60
C ASN A 368 -14.18 2.78 5.99
N ALA A 369 -14.84 1.63 6.16
CA ALA A 369 -15.16 1.11 7.47
C ALA A 369 -14.89 -0.39 7.53
N THR A 370 -14.36 -0.87 8.66
CA THR A 370 -14.17 -2.31 8.92
C THR A 370 -14.68 -2.69 10.28
N PHE A 371 -15.13 -3.92 10.41
CA PHE A 371 -15.67 -4.48 11.65
C PHE A 371 -15.19 -5.91 11.82
N ARG A 372 -15.04 -6.34 13.07
CA ARG A 372 -14.74 -7.74 13.41
C ARG A 372 -15.47 -8.17 14.68
N THR A 373 -15.75 -9.48 14.77
CA THR A 373 -16.42 -10.04 15.95
C THR A 373 -15.51 -10.08 17.17
N SER A 374 -14.20 -10.30 16.96
CA SER A 374 -13.20 -10.31 18.04
C SER A 374 -11.78 -10.11 17.45
N ALA A 375 -10.79 -10.09 18.33
CA ALA A 375 -9.37 -10.12 17.93
C ALA A 375 -8.84 -11.55 17.64
N ALA A 376 -9.68 -12.59 17.79
CA ALA A 376 -9.27 -13.98 17.60
C ALA A 376 -8.95 -14.29 16.12
N PRO A 377 -8.03 -15.24 15.85
CA PRO A 377 -7.61 -15.57 14.47
C PRO A 377 -8.74 -16.14 13.59
N ASP A 378 -9.81 -16.64 14.16
CA ASP A 378 -10.99 -17.19 13.51
C ASP A 378 -12.17 -16.22 13.42
N ALA A 379 -12.00 -14.98 13.86
CA ALA A 379 -13.08 -13.99 13.88
C ALA A 379 -13.64 -13.70 12.47
N LEU A 380 -14.96 -13.41 12.45
CA LEU A 380 -15.61 -12.82 11.29
C LEU A 380 -15.12 -11.37 11.13
N PHE A 381 -14.72 -11.02 9.92
CA PHE A 381 -14.27 -9.69 9.54
C PHE A 381 -15.00 -9.21 8.29
N ALA A 382 -15.46 -7.98 8.32
CA ALA A 382 -16.11 -7.32 7.19
C ALA A 382 -15.51 -5.94 6.96
N GLY A 383 -15.32 -5.56 5.69
CA GLY A 383 -14.88 -4.22 5.28
C GLY A 383 -15.76 -3.69 4.16
N ILE A 384 -16.00 -2.38 4.18
CA ILE A 384 -16.75 -1.66 3.13
C ILE A 384 -16.00 -0.41 2.71
N HIS A 385 -15.99 -0.13 1.40
CA HIS A 385 -15.31 0.99 0.77
C HIS A 385 -16.30 1.93 0.09
N PHE A 386 -16.14 3.23 0.27
CA PHE A 386 -17.03 4.25 -0.30
C PHE A 386 -16.31 5.22 -1.25
N ALA A 387 -15.31 5.91 -0.91
CA ALA A 387 -14.41 6.80 -1.64
C ALA A 387 -14.93 7.47 -2.94
N LYS A 388 -14.04 8.20 -3.60
CA LYS A 388 -14.25 8.73 -4.95
C LYS A 388 -13.79 7.73 -5.98
N ASN A 389 -14.62 7.45 -7.01
CA ASN A 389 -14.23 6.57 -8.12
C ASN A 389 -12.98 7.09 -8.87
N ASN A 390 -12.82 8.40 -8.98
CA ASN A 390 -11.66 9.04 -9.61
C ASN A 390 -10.51 9.35 -8.63
N ALA A 391 -10.49 8.71 -7.47
CA ALA A 391 -9.35 8.77 -6.58
C ALA A 391 -8.08 8.22 -7.25
N TYR A 392 -6.93 8.54 -6.70
CA TYR A 392 -5.67 7.98 -7.17
C TYR A 392 -5.71 6.45 -7.03
N HIS A 393 -5.44 5.72 -8.10
CA HIS A 393 -5.60 4.25 -8.14
C HIS A 393 -7.01 3.75 -7.81
N GLY A 394 -8.03 4.63 -7.84
CA GLY A 394 -9.42 4.29 -7.59
C GLY A 394 -10.05 3.54 -8.77
N HIS A 395 -11.04 2.72 -8.45
CA HIS A 395 -11.92 2.04 -9.39
C HIS A 395 -13.35 2.58 -9.28
N LYS A 396 -14.27 2.02 -10.05
CA LYS A 396 -15.71 2.25 -9.89
C LYS A 396 -16.27 1.23 -8.87
N ASP A 397 -15.76 1.30 -7.66
CA ASP A 397 -15.93 0.32 -6.60
C ASP A 397 -16.68 0.87 -5.38
N MET A 398 -17.36 2.00 -5.55
CA MET A 398 -18.15 2.63 -4.49
C MET A 398 -19.18 1.64 -3.92
N GLY A 399 -19.09 1.40 -2.61
CA GLY A 399 -19.92 0.45 -1.90
C GLY A 399 -19.42 -1.00 -1.94
N THR A 400 -18.25 -1.29 -2.54
CA THR A 400 -17.68 -2.64 -2.50
C THR A 400 -17.38 -3.08 -1.09
N PHE A 401 -17.52 -4.37 -0.82
CA PHE A 401 -17.29 -4.97 0.49
C PHE A 401 -16.54 -6.29 0.38
N ILE A 402 -15.88 -6.65 1.47
CA ILE A 402 -15.28 -7.97 1.65
C ILE A 402 -15.79 -8.62 2.94
N LEU A 403 -15.70 -9.96 3.01
CA LEU A 403 -16.04 -10.71 4.20
C LEU A 403 -15.10 -11.91 4.37
N ASN A 404 -14.54 -12.05 5.57
CA ASN A 404 -13.65 -13.14 5.94
C ASN A 404 -14.17 -13.88 7.18
N ILE A 405 -13.96 -15.19 7.24
CA ILE A 405 -13.97 -15.97 8.46
C ILE A 405 -12.53 -16.44 8.69
N GLY A 406 -11.87 -15.88 9.67
CA GLY A 406 -10.44 -16.11 9.88
C GLY A 406 -9.61 -15.76 8.64
N ALA A 407 -8.84 -16.74 8.13
CA ALA A 407 -8.01 -16.58 6.93
C ALA A 407 -8.79 -16.74 5.61
N LYS A 408 -10.02 -17.27 5.64
CA LYS A 408 -10.80 -17.56 4.44
C LYS A 408 -11.64 -16.36 4.04
N ARG A 409 -11.40 -15.83 2.83
CA ARG A 409 -12.12 -14.69 2.28
C ARG A 409 -13.29 -15.17 1.43
N PHE A 410 -14.50 -15.06 1.97
CA PHE A 410 -15.73 -15.49 1.33
C PHE A 410 -16.21 -14.54 0.25
N PHE A 411 -16.06 -13.23 0.45
CA PHE A 411 -16.30 -12.24 -0.59
C PHE A 411 -15.01 -11.46 -0.84
N VAL A 412 -14.61 -11.43 -2.11
CA VAL A 412 -13.34 -10.87 -2.57
C VAL A 412 -13.56 -9.58 -3.35
N ASP A 413 -12.64 -8.65 -3.27
CA ASP A 413 -12.42 -7.67 -4.33
C ASP A 413 -11.36 -8.23 -5.28
N LEU A 414 -11.56 -8.07 -6.60
CA LEU A 414 -10.69 -8.67 -7.61
C LEU A 414 -9.37 -7.91 -7.81
N GLY A 415 -9.30 -6.68 -7.27
CA GLY A 415 -8.13 -5.81 -7.40
C GLY A 415 -7.84 -5.39 -8.85
N MET A 416 -6.59 -5.00 -9.11
CA MET A 416 -6.17 -4.47 -10.40
C MET A 416 -6.11 -5.50 -11.53
N ASP A 417 -6.21 -5.00 -12.77
CA ASP A 417 -5.90 -5.73 -14.00
C ASP A 417 -4.57 -5.27 -14.61
N ASN A 418 -4.24 -5.70 -15.82
CA ASN A 418 -3.04 -5.31 -16.53
C ASN A 418 -3.14 -3.87 -17.04
N TYR A 419 -2.27 -2.96 -16.60
CA TYR A 419 -2.23 -1.56 -17.03
C TYR A 419 -2.00 -1.35 -18.55
N ASN A 420 -1.55 -2.38 -19.26
CA ASN A 420 -1.40 -2.33 -20.71
C ASN A 420 -2.72 -2.50 -21.48
N LEU A 421 -3.82 -2.80 -20.80
CA LEU A 421 -5.14 -2.88 -21.42
C LEU A 421 -5.69 -1.51 -21.81
N LYS A 422 -6.37 -1.41 -22.94
CA LYS A 422 -6.96 -0.17 -23.45
C LYS A 422 -8.41 -0.39 -23.93
N PRO A 423 -9.36 0.40 -23.45
CA PRO A 423 -9.21 1.37 -22.36
C PRO A 423 -9.11 0.65 -21.00
N TYR A 424 -8.15 1.00 -20.14
CA TYR A 424 -8.00 0.37 -18.82
C TYR A 424 -9.27 0.47 -17.97
N ARG A 425 -9.95 1.62 -18.03
CA ARG A 425 -11.22 1.85 -17.34
C ARG A 425 -12.40 1.01 -17.88
N GLY A 426 -12.21 0.28 -18.97
CA GLY A 426 -13.15 -0.69 -19.51
C GLY A 426 -12.96 -2.10 -18.97
N CYS A 427 -11.86 -2.38 -18.26
CA CYS A 427 -11.61 -3.70 -17.69
C CYS A 427 -12.69 -4.10 -16.69
N TYR A 428 -13.03 -5.38 -16.68
CA TYR A 428 -14.03 -5.93 -15.74
C TYR A 428 -13.71 -5.55 -14.28
N ARG A 429 -12.45 -5.72 -13.87
CA ARG A 429 -11.99 -5.43 -12.52
C ARG A 429 -12.00 -3.94 -12.15
N PHE A 430 -12.04 -3.04 -13.13
CA PHE A 430 -12.10 -1.60 -12.91
C PHE A 430 -13.54 -1.09 -12.77
N ARG A 431 -14.49 -1.76 -13.45
CA ARG A 431 -15.90 -1.38 -13.53
C ARG A 431 -16.66 -1.87 -12.28
N ALA A 432 -17.75 -1.20 -11.91
CA ALA A 432 -18.63 -1.61 -10.83
C ALA A 432 -19.13 -3.07 -10.98
N GLU A 433 -19.13 -3.59 -12.21
CA GLU A 433 -19.48 -4.96 -12.52
C GLU A 433 -18.53 -5.99 -11.89
N GLY A 434 -17.25 -5.66 -11.74
CA GLY A 434 -16.23 -6.49 -11.11
C GLY A 434 -16.12 -6.31 -9.59
N HIS A 435 -17.00 -5.52 -9.00
CA HIS A 435 -16.99 -5.23 -7.56
C HIS A 435 -18.26 -5.70 -6.85
N ASN A 436 -18.21 -5.73 -5.52
CA ASN A 436 -19.32 -6.18 -4.67
C ASN A 436 -20.27 -5.01 -4.37
N THR A 437 -20.97 -4.55 -5.41
CA THR A 437 -21.83 -3.36 -5.35
C THR A 437 -23.10 -3.54 -6.19
N ILE A 438 -23.86 -2.47 -6.36
CA ILE A 438 -25.05 -2.45 -7.22
C ILE A 438 -24.76 -1.82 -8.57
N ILE A 439 -25.48 -2.26 -9.60
CA ILE A 439 -25.49 -1.67 -10.93
C ILE A 439 -26.92 -1.52 -11.41
N PHE A 440 -27.25 -0.38 -12.04
CA PHE A 440 -28.51 -0.17 -12.72
C PHE A 440 -28.37 -0.49 -14.20
N ASN A 441 -29.34 -1.24 -14.76
CA ASN A 441 -29.43 -1.59 -16.16
C ASN A 441 -28.09 -2.13 -16.72
N PRO A 442 -27.60 -3.27 -16.20
CA PRO A 442 -26.28 -3.80 -16.53
C PRO A 442 -26.05 -3.89 -18.04
N SER A 443 -25.07 -3.16 -18.54
CA SER A 443 -24.65 -3.14 -19.95
C SER A 443 -23.22 -2.57 -20.08
N PRO A 444 -22.57 -2.70 -21.24
CA PRO A 444 -21.26 -2.08 -21.46
C PRO A 444 -21.23 -0.56 -21.26
N GLU A 445 -22.34 0.13 -21.48
CA GLU A 445 -22.47 1.58 -21.39
C GLU A 445 -22.79 2.06 -19.97
N ASN A 446 -23.43 1.21 -19.15
CA ASN A 446 -23.87 1.59 -17.82
C ASN A 446 -22.85 1.18 -16.75
N ASP A 447 -22.55 2.13 -15.88
CA ASP A 447 -21.58 1.97 -14.80
C ASP A 447 -21.75 3.08 -13.76
N GLN A 448 -21.02 2.99 -12.66
CA GLN A 448 -20.92 4.14 -11.74
C GLN A 448 -20.27 5.34 -12.43
N ALA A 449 -20.78 6.54 -12.14
CA ALA A 449 -20.22 7.79 -12.66
C ALA A 449 -18.77 7.97 -12.19
N TRP A 450 -17.85 8.28 -13.12
CA TRP A 450 -16.42 8.38 -12.83
C TRP A 450 -16.07 9.50 -11.82
N GLU A 451 -16.73 10.67 -11.96
CA GLU A 451 -16.50 11.84 -11.10
C GLU A 451 -17.24 11.75 -9.75
N ALA A 452 -17.98 10.67 -9.52
CA ALA A 452 -18.74 10.49 -8.29
C ALA A 452 -17.84 10.15 -7.11
N GLY A 453 -18.30 10.53 -5.93
CA GLY A 453 -17.68 10.17 -4.66
C GLY A 453 -18.69 10.24 -3.54
N CYS A 454 -18.50 9.39 -2.54
CA CYS A 454 -19.18 9.49 -1.25
C CYS A 454 -18.21 9.14 -0.12
N THR A 455 -18.65 9.38 1.07
CA THR A 455 -17.94 8.99 2.30
C THR A 455 -18.97 8.43 3.29
N THR A 456 -18.50 7.82 4.33
CA THR A 456 -19.36 7.35 5.42
C THR A 456 -20.15 8.52 6.02
N ASP A 457 -21.47 8.50 5.90
CA ASP A 457 -22.36 9.51 6.52
C ASP A 457 -22.54 9.24 8.00
N ARG A 458 -22.75 7.97 8.34
CA ARG A 458 -22.95 7.51 9.71
C ARG A 458 -22.05 6.32 10.01
N PHE A 459 -21.36 6.40 11.11
CA PHE A 459 -20.54 5.32 11.68
C PHE A 459 -20.88 5.18 13.16
N PHE A 460 -21.06 3.95 13.60
CA PHE A 460 -21.29 3.60 15.00
C PHE A 460 -20.59 2.30 15.35
N ASN A 461 -20.14 2.17 16.59
CA ASN A 461 -19.59 0.93 17.12
C ASN A 461 -19.77 0.87 18.64
N CYS A 462 -20.26 -0.24 19.13
CA CYS A 462 -20.33 -0.59 20.54
C CYS A 462 -19.82 -2.01 20.77
N GLU A 463 -20.00 -2.58 21.95
CA GLU A 463 -19.56 -3.94 22.28
C GLU A 463 -20.30 -5.01 21.44
N ASP A 464 -21.62 -4.83 21.23
CA ASP A 464 -22.46 -5.83 20.57
C ASP A 464 -22.45 -5.72 19.05
N TYR A 465 -22.39 -4.53 18.46
CA TYR A 465 -22.46 -4.34 17.02
C TYR A 465 -21.77 -3.05 16.56
N GLY A 466 -21.55 -2.98 15.24
CA GLY A 466 -21.08 -1.77 14.58
C GLY A 466 -21.66 -1.65 13.18
N PHE A 467 -21.87 -0.41 12.68
CA PHE A 467 -22.34 -0.17 11.34
C PHE A 467 -21.70 1.06 10.68
N ALA A 468 -21.73 1.03 9.35
CA ALA A 468 -21.41 2.18 8.49
C ALA A 468 -22.50 2.33 7.42
N ILE A 469 -22.89 3.59 7.13
CA ILE A 469 -23.90 3.93 6.12
C ILE A 469 -23.34 5.05 5.25
N ALA A 470 -23.55 4.97 3.93
CA ALA A 470 -23.23 6.04 2.99
C ALA A 470 -24.29 6.20 1.89
N ASP A 471 -24.50 7.44 1.47
CA ASP A 471 -25.32 7.78 0.30
C ASP A 471 -24.44 7.73 -0.96
N MET A 472 -24.65 6.71 -1.79
CA MET A 472 -23.94 6.47 -3.04
C MET A 472 -24.65 7.07 -4.26
N SER A 473 -25.69 7.88 -4.08
CA SER A 473 -26.55 8.38 -5.17
C SER A 473 -25.77 9.16 -6.23
N ALA A 474 -24.67 9.82 -5.85
CA ALA A 474 -23.80 10.51 -6.79
C ALA A 474 -23.24 9.59 -7.91
N ALA A 475 -23.09 8.29 -7.64
CA ALA A 475 -22.62 7.31 -8.62
C ALA A 475 -23.70 6.92 -9.65
N TYR A 476 -24.96 7.23 -9.38
CA TYR A 476 -26.10 6.77 -10.17
C TYR A 476 -27.05 7.92 -10.53
N PRO A 477 -26.75 8.73 -11.56
CA PRO A 477 -27.55 9.88 -11.94
C PRO A 477 -29.06 9.54 -12.04
N GLU A 478 -29.92 10.42 -11.53
CA GLU A 478 -31.38 10.31 -11.50
C GLU A 478 -31.91 9.15 -10.61
N ARG A 479 -31.07 8.55 -9.77
CA ARG A 479 -31.43 7.48 -8.84
C ARG A 479 -30.90 7.79 -7.46
N ARG A 480 -31.55 7.22 -6.44
CA ARG A 480 -31.05 7.26 -5.08
C ARG A 480 -30.58 5.85 -4.68
N ALA A 481 -29.44 5.76 -4.05
CA ALA A 481 -28.89 4.52 -3.55
C ALA A 481 -28.12 4.77 -2.25
N VAL A 482 -28.62 4.23 -1.15
CA VAL A 482 -27.97 4.30 0.17
C VAL A 482 -27.61 2.89 0.61
N ARG A 483 -26.37 2.65 0.97
CA ARG A 483 -25.87 1.36 1.45
C ARG A 483 -25.47 1.42 2.90
N GLY A 484 -25.86 0.42 3.67
CA GLY A 484 -25.41 0.15 5.02
C GLY A 484 -24.78 -1.23 5.15
N MET A 485 -23.71 -1.32 5.93
CA MET A 485 -23.14 -2.56 6.45
C MET A 485 -23.23 -2.55 7.96
N MET A 486 -23.74 -3.62 8.57
CA MET A 486 -23.77 -3.83 10.02
C MET A 486 -23.15 -5.19 10.35
N LEU A 487 -22.24 -5.22 11.31
CA LEU A 487 -21.76 -6.47 11.91
C LEU A 487 -22.32 -6.57 13.33
N ASP A 488 -23.04 -7.67 13.59
CA ASP A 488 -23.56 -8.06 14.90
C ASP A 488 -22.66 -9.15 15.49
N ARG A 489 -22.10 -8.89 16.66
CA ARG A 489 -21.10 -9.75 17.28
C ARG A 489 -21.69 -10.98 17.97
N PRO A 490 -22.79 -10.85 18.74
CA PRO A 490 -23.44 -12.01 19.36
C PRO A 490 -23.90 -13.07 18.36
N SER A 491 -24.51 -12.65 17.25
CA SER A 491 -25.00 -13.58 16.21
C SER A 491 -23.92 -13.93 15.18
N LYS A 492 -22.72 -13.35 15.27
CA LYS A 492 -21.65 -13.48 14.28
C LYS A 492 -22.18 -13.30 12.85
N SER A 493 -22.86 -12.20 12.62
CA SER A 493 -23.49 -11.94 11.33
C SER A 493 -23.14 -10.57 10.76
N VAL A 494 -23.18 -10.47 9.43
CA VAL A 494 -23.05 -9.21 8.68
C VAL A 494 -24.32 -9.01 7.87
N LEU A 495 -24.92 -7.84 7.98
CA LEU A 495 -26.04 -7.39 7.16
C LEU A 495 -25.56 -6.34 6.17
N ILE A 496 -25.75 -6.58 4.87
CA ILE A 496 -25.61 -5.58 3.81
C ILE A 496 -27.02 -5.16 3.40
N GLN A 497 -27.33 -3.88 3.50
CA GLN A 497 -28.65 -3.36 3.14
C GLN A 497 -28.50 -2.18 2.17
N ASP A 498 -29.27 -2.22 1.08
CA ASP A 498 -29.43 -1.13 0.13
C ASP A 498 -30.85 -0.61 0.15
N GLU A 499 -31.01 0.71 0.20
CA GLU A 499 -32.27 1.40 -0.02
C GLU A 499 -32.17 2.21 -1.31
N ILE A 500 -33.05 1.89 -2.27
CA ILE A 500 -32.95 2.34 -3.66
C ILE A 500 -34.26 3.02 -4.07
N GLU A 501 -34.14 4.20 -4.72
CA GLU A 501 -35.23 4.82 -5.48
C GLU A 501 -34.77 4.96 -6.93
N CYS A 502 -35.59 4.52 -7.88
CA CYS A 502 -35.24 4.39 -9.28
C CYS A 502 -36.49 4.51 -10.18
N LYS A 503 -36.34 4.35 -11.49
CA LYS A 503 -37.46 4.27 -12.42
C LYS A 503 -38.06 2.87 -12.40
N THR A 504 -39.36 2.72 -12.65
CA THR A 504 -40.04 1.41 -12.63
C THR A 504 -39.44 0.43 -13.66
N GLU A 505 -38.95 0.94 -14.79
CA GLU A 505 -38.31 0.16 -15.84
C GLU A 505 -36.84 -0.24 -15.54
N ASP A 506 -36.22 0.33 -14.50
CA ASP A 506 -34.84 0.00 -14.16
C ASP A 506 -34.71 -1.45 -13.68
N VAL A 507 -33.63 -2.08 -14.12
CA VAL A 507 -33.16 -3.36 -13.60
C VAL A 507 -31.98 -3.09 -12.67
N ILE A 508 -32.05 -3.58 -11.44
CA ILE A 508 -30.99 -3.43 -10.44
C ILE A 508 -30.33 -4.80 -10.26
N ARG A 509 -29.02 -4.86 -10.42
CA ARG A 509 -28.22 -6.02 -10.06
C ARG A 509 -27.37 -5.71 -8.83
N TRP A 510 -27.60 -6.40 -7.75
CA TRP A 510 -26.69 -6.50 -6.62
C TRP A 510 -25.73 -7.67 -6.85
N SER A 511 -24.45 -7.52 -6.61
CA SER A 511 -23.44 -8.55 -6.87
C SER A 511 -22.45 -8.70 -5.73
N ALA A 512 -21.93 -9.95 -5.56
CA ALA A 512 -20.78 -10.26 -4.71
C ALA A 512 -19.94 -11.38 -5.32
N HIS A 513 -18.63 -11.21 -5.38
CA HIS A 513 -17.67 -12.15 -5.96
C HIS A 513 -17.12 -13.08 -4.89
N THR A 514 -17.08 -14.38 -5.18
CA THR A 514 -16.69 -15.41 -4.21
C THR A 514 -15.87 -16.53 -4.84
N PRO A 515 -14.78 -16.97 -4.19
CA PRO A 515 -14.07 -18.20 -4.54
C PRO A 515 -14.73 -19.45 -3.91
N ALA A 516 -15.75 -19.29 -3.06
CA ALA A 516 -16.41 -20.40 -2.39
C ALA A 516 -17.27 -21.23 -3.36
N THR A 517 -17.44 -22.50 -3.07
CA THR A 517 -18.50 -23.30 -3.68
C THR A 517 -19.84 -22.86 -3.13
N VAL A 518 -20.78 -22.49 -4.01
CA VAL A 518 -22.10 -21.96 -3.63
C VAL A 518 -23.19 -22.97 -3.93
N SER A 519 -24.04 -23.23 -2.95
CA SER A 519 -25.28 -24.01 -3.09
C SER A 519 -26.46 -23.13 -2.73
N ILE A 520 -27.35 -22.88 -3.71
CA ILE A 520 -28.57 -22.08 -3.51
C ILE A 520 -29.73 -23.06 -3.21
N ALA A 521 -30.53 -22.75 -2.18
CA ALA A 521 -31.72 -23.55 -1.82
C ALA A 521 -32.84 -23.40 -2.86
N GLU A 522 -33.82 -24.33 -2.85
CA GLU A 522 -34.92 -24.35 -3.83
C GLU A 522 -35.78 -23.08 -3.82
N ASP A 523 -35.87 -22.39 -2.70
CA ASP A 523 -36.62 -21.14 -2.57
C ASP A 523 -35.86 -19.93 -3.18
N GLY A 524 -34.58 -20.10 -3.51
CA GLY A 524 -33.69 -19.04 -3.99
C GLY A 524 -33.34 -17.96 -2.95
N LYS A 525 -33.85 -18.06 -1.72
CA LYS A 525 -33.68 -17.07 -0.67
C LYS A 525 -32.45 -17.31 0.19
N THR A 526 -32.01 -18.55 0.28
CA THR A 526 -30.85 -18.95 1.07
C THR A 526 -29.78 -19.57 0.21
N ALA A 527 -28.51 -19.32 0.56
CA ALA A 527 -27.37 -19.96 -0.07
C ALA A 527 -26.34 -20.34 1.00
N VAL A 528 -25.61 -21.42 0.75
CA VAL A 528 -24.47 -21.85 1.55
C VAL A 528 -23.23 -21.71 0.71
N LEU A 529 -22.28 -20.94 1.22
CA LEU A 529 -20.94 -20.78 0.66
C LEU A 529 -19.98 -21.65 1.46
N ASP A 530 -19.28 -22.55 0.80
CA ASP A 530 -18.34 -23.49 1.44
C ASP A 530 -16.92 -23.28 0.91
N MET A 531 -15.99 -23.08 1.82
CA MET A 531 -14.55 -23.01 1.56
C MET A 531 -13.85 -24.04 2.43
N ASP A 532 -13.53 -25.21 1.87
CA ASP A 532 -12.83 -26.29 2.56
C ASP A 532 -13.44 -26.61 3.94
N GLY A 533 -14.75 -26.78 3.97
CA GLY A 533 -15.52 -27.16 5.16
C GLY A 533 -15.88 -26.01 6.11
N THR A 534 -15.37 -24.80 5.88
CA THR A 534 -15.88 -23.60 6.58
C THR A 534 -17.07 -23.06 5.81
N LYS A 535 -18.18 -22.82 6.49
CA LYS A 535 -19.43 -22.42 5.85
C LYS A 535 -19.85 -21.02 6.26
N LEU A 536 -20.31 -20.25 5.28
CA LEU A 536 -21.01 -19.00 5.45
C LEU A 536 -22.42 -19.16 4.87
N PHE A 537 -23.42 -18.85 5.66
CA PHE A 537 -24.82 -18.86 5.23
C PHE A 537 -25.23 -17.48 4.78
N ALA A 538 -25.88 -17.37 3.62
CA ALA A 538 -26.42 -16.14 3.07
C ALA A 538 -27.94 -16.23 3.00
N GLU A 539 -28.65 -15.19 3.44
CA GLU A 539 -30.12 -15.14 3.44
C GLU A 539 -30.59 -13.77 2.91
N ILE A 540 -31.52 -13.81 1.93
CA ILE A 540 -32.20 -12.59 1.46
C ILE A 540 -33.43 -12.37 2.36
N LEU A 541 -33.43 -11.28 3.10
CA LEU A 541 -34.49 -10.89 4.03
C LEU A 541 -35.60 -10.05 3.38
N THR A 542 -35.47 -9.73 2.10
CA THR A 542 -36.39 -8.89 1.31
C THR A 542 -36.78 -9.55 0.00
N ASP A 543 -37.18 -8.76 -1.00
CA ASP A 543 -37.50 -9.27 -2.34
C ASP A 543 -36.23 -9.77 -3.07
N GLY A 544 -36.42 -10.62 -4.09
CA GLY A 544 -35.37 -11.18 -4.94
C GLY A 544 -35.01 -12.62 -4.60
N VAL A 545 -34.21 -13.24 -5.45
CA VAL A 545 -33.63 -14.57 -5.28
C VAL A 545 -32.18 -14.54 -5.69
N PHE A 546 -31.37 -15.41 -5.10
CA PHE A 546 -29.96 -15.57 -5.51
C PHE A 546 -29.85 -16.26 -6.87
N GLU A 547 -28.93 -15.73 -7.67
CA GLU A 547 -28.45 -16.36 -8.89
C GLU A 547 -26.91 -16.39 -8.87
N ILE A 548 -26.30 -17.27 -9.65
CA ILE A 548 -24.85 -17.44 -9.71
C ILE A 548 -24.35 -17.53 -11.16
N THR A 549 -23.22 -16.91 -11.42
CA THR A 549 -22.50 -17.01 -12.70
C THR A 549 -20.99 -16.94 -12.47
N LEU A 550 -20.19 -17.11 -13.51
CA LEU A 550 -18.75 -16.91 -13.41
C LEU A 550 -18.43 -15.43 -13.18
N GLY A 551 -17.48 -15.15 -12.27
CA GLY A 551 -17.03 -13.81 -11.94
C GLY A 551 -15.94 -13.30 -12.89
N ARG A 552 -16.21 -13.26 -14.20
CA ARG A 552 -15.27 -12.83 -15.24
C ARG A 552 -15.90 -11.79 -16.16
N ALA A 553 -15.07 -11.18 -17.01
CA ALA A 553 -15.57 -10.35 -18.09
C ALA A 553 -16.57 -11.16 -18.96
N ASP A 554 -17.74 -10.61 -19.16
CA ASP A 554 -18.82 -11.21 -19.91
C ASP A 554 -19.26 -10.30 -21.09
N GLU A 555 -20.33 -10.66 -21.78
CA GLU A 555 -20.88 -9.88 -22.89
C GLU A 555 -21.37 -8.48 -22.50
N ASN A 556 -21.59 -8.22 -21.21
CA ASN A 556 -21.97 -6.90 -20.70
C ASN A 556 -20.77 -6.00 -20.41
N SER A 557 -19.53 -6.49 -20.53
CA SER A 557 -18.34 -5.68 -20.35
C SER A 557 -17.85 -5.08 -21.68
N PRO A 558 -17.36 -3.82 -21.67
CA PRO A 558 -16.73 -3.24 -22.85
C PRO A 558 -15.54 -4.08 -23.33
N VAL A 559 -15.35 -4.14 -24.64
CA VAL A 559 -14.19 -4.82 -25.20
C VAL A 559 -12.93 -4.03 -24.89
N VAL A 560 -11.99 -4.65 -24.21
CA VAL A 560 -10.65 -4.12 -23.97
C VAL A 560 -9.61 -4.97 -24.68
N GLN A 561 -8.58 -4.33 -25.20
CA GLN A 561 -7.52 -4.98 -25.96
C GLN A 561 -6.16 -4.72 -25.29
N PRO A 562 -5.27 -5.72 -25.27
CA PRO A 562 -3.87 -5.48 -24.96
C PRO A 562 -3.29 -4.43 -25.89
N ALA A 563 -2.57 -3.45 -25.33
CA ALA A 563 -1.85 -2.44 -26.09
C ALA A 563 -0.34 -2.75 -26.04
N PRO A 564 0.23 -3.42 -27.05
CA PRO A 564 1.63 -3.74 -27.09
C PRO A 564 2.51 -2.50 -26.99
N ARG A 565 3.65 -2.65 -26.31
CA ARG A 565 4.71 -1.64 -26.23
C ARG A 565 6.01 -2.30 -26.69
N GLU A 566 7.02 -1.52 -27.05
CA GLU A 566 8.33 -2.05 -27.44
C GLU A 566 8.91 -3.00 -26.36
N SER A 567 8.71 -2.65 -25.09
CA SER A 567 9.16 -3.43 -23.93
C SER A 567 8.27 -4.63 -23.58
N ASP A 568 7.04 -4.66 -24.09
CA ASP A 568 6.06 -5.73 -23.88
C ASP A 568 5.22 -5.91 -25.15
N PRO A 569 5.78 -6.56 -26.19
CA PRO A 569 5.12 -6.70 -27.49
C PRO A 569 3.90 -7.64 -27.46
N THR A 570 3.78 -8.49 -26.42
CA THR A 570 2.69 -9.44 -26.25
C THR A 570 2.09 -9.37 -24.84
N PRO A 571 1.48 -8.21 -24.45
CA PRO A 571 0.91 -8.05 -23.13
C PRO A 571 -0.22 -9.04 -22.87
N ALA A 572 -0.38 -9.44 -21.61
CA ALA A 572 -1.45 -10.34 -21.21
C ALA A 572 -2.85 -9.74 -21.46
N PRO A 573 -3.84 -10.56 -21.83
CA PRO A 573 -5.22 -10.13 -21.93
C PRO A 573 -5.79 -9.77 -20.54
N GLN A 574 -7.02 -9.26 -20.53
CA GLN A 574 -7.81 -9.08 -19.32
C GLN A 574 -7.92 -10.41 -18.55
N LYS A 575 -7.77 -10.36 -17.24
CA LYS A 575 -7.90 -11.53 -16.36
C LYS A 575 -9.32 -12.10 -16.41
N ASP A 576 -9.43 -13.41 -16.51
CA ASP A 576 -10.73 -14.13 -16.57
C ASP A 576 -11.31 -14.45 -15.19
N ASN A 577 -10.54 -14.21 -14.09
CA ASN A 577 -10.93 -14.49 -12.71
C ASN A 577 -11.26 -15.98 -12.47
N GLU A 578 -10.38 -16.88 -12.92
CA GLU A 578 -10.52 -18.32 -12.73
C GLU A 578 -10.81 -18.68 -11.25
N GLY A 579 -11.76 -19.57 -11.03
CA GLY A 579 -12.19 -19.99 -9.68
C GLY A 579 -13.08 -19.01 -8.93
N ILE A 580 -13.41 -17.85 -9.51
CA ILE A 580 -14.32 -16.88 -8.92
C ILE A 580 -15.72 -17.00 -9.53
N SER A 581 -16.74 -17.08 -8.68
CA SER A 581 -18.13 -16.96 -9.05
C SER A 581 -18.71 -15.61 -8.61
N ARG A 582 -19.72 -15.12 -9.32
CA ARG A 582 -20.51 -13.95 -8.93
C ARG A 582 -21.87 -14.41 -8.45
N LEU A 583 -22.15 -14.25 -7.17
CA LEU A 583 -23.47 -14.37 -6.57
C LEU A 583 -24.20 -13.03 -6.78
N PHE A 584 -25.44 -13.06 -7.25
CA PHE A 584 -26.16 -11.82 -7.55
C PHE A 584 -27.67 -11.95 -7.33
N VAL A 585 -28.33 -10.79 -7.23
CA VAL A 585 -29.79 -10.64 -7.14
C VAL A 585 -30.22 -9.63 -8.18
N LEU A 586 -31.28 -9.94 -8.96
CA LEU A 586 -31.90 -9.03 -9.90
C LEU A 586 -33.26 -8.55 -9.37
N LEU A 587 -33.49 -7.24 -9.41
CA LEU A 587 -34.76 -6.60 -9.06
C LEU A 587 -35.22 -5.64 -10.15
N SER A 588 -36.53 -5.53 -10.36
CA SER A 588 -37.15 -4.59 -11.31
C SER A 588 -38.63 -4.36 -11.00
N GLY A 589 -39.30 -3.52 -11.77
CA GLY A 589 -40.74 -3.36 -11.75
C GLY A 589 -41.32 -2.52 -10.61
N LYS A 590 -40.49 -1.84 -9.85
CA LYS A 590 -40.89 -0.92 -8.75
C LYS A 590 -39.98 0.33 -8.74
N GLU A 591 -40.51 1.44 -8.24
CA GLU A 591 -39.73 2.67 -8.03
C GLU A 591 -38.90 2.65 -6.75
N ARG A 592 -39.21 1.76 -5.82
CA ARG A 592 -38.49 1.63 -4.54
C ARG A 592 -38.17 0.18 -4.26
N HIS A 593 -36.90 -0.08 -3.95
CA HIS A 593 -36.41 -1.39 -3.54
C HIS A 593 -35.65 -1.28 -2.23
N ARG A 594 -35.72 -2.35 -1.44
CA ARG A 594 -34.82 -2.61 -0.34
C ARG A 594 -34.23 -4.00 -0.55
N ILE A 595 -32.90 -4.08 -0.61
CA ILE A 595 -32.18 -5.33 -0.66
C ILE A 595 -31.48 -5.46 0.70
N ALA A 596 -31.78 -6.51 1.44
CA ALA A 596 -31.14 -6.81 2.71
C ALA A 596 -30.69 -8.25 2.70
N ILE A 597 -29.38 -8.48 2.79
CA ILE A 597 -28.78 -9.80 2.76
C ILE A 597 -27.95 -9.97 4.02
N ARG A 598 -28.29 -11.00 4.79
CA ARG A 598 -27.58 -11.41 6.00
C ARG A 598 -26.60 -12.52 5.67
N PHE A 599 -25.38 -12.40 6.17
CA PHE A 599 -24.34 -13.42 6.12
C PHE A 599 -23.98 -13.83 7.53
N THR A 600 -23.88 -15.12 7.82
CA THR A 600 -23.62 -15.62 9.17
C THR A 600 -22.85 -16.94 9.17
N GLU A 601 -22.05 -17.15 10.22
CA GLU A 601 -21.42 -18.43 10.52
C GLU A 601 -22.39 -19.44 11.16
N MET A 602 -23.49 -18.96 11.73
CA MET A 602 -24.46 -19.77 12.47
C MET A 602 -25.56 -20.30 11.54
N THR A 603 -26.08 -21.49 11.82
CA THR A 603 -27.21 -22.07 11.10
C THR A 603 -28.51 -21.35 11.44
N ASP A 604 -29.51 -21.40 10.53
CA ASP A 604 -30.83 -20.73 10.71
C ASP A 604 -31.53 -21.10 12.02
N ALA A 605 -31.30 -22.30 12.55
CA ALA A 605 -31.88 -22.78 13.81
C ALA A 605 -31.31 -22.03 15.05
N GLU A 606 -30.17 -21.37 14.90
CA GLU A 606 -29.43 -20.69 15.99
C GLU A 606 -29.63 -19.18 15.99
N ILE A 607 -30.26 -18.60 14.95
CA ILE A 607 -30.38 -17.16 14.78
C ILE A 607 -31.83 -16.72 14.85
N ALA A 608 -32.10 -15.70 15.66
CA ALA A 608 -33.39 -15.06 15.71
C ALA A 608 -33.76 -14.44 14.34
N PRO A 609 -35.05 -14.44 13.94
CA PRO A 609 -35.49 -13.72 12.75
C PRO A 609 -34.98 -12.26 12.76
N ALA A 610 -34.38 -11.81 11.68
CA ALA A 610 -33.91 -10.42 11.58
C ALA A 610 -35.06 -9.51 11.15
N GLU A 611 -35.35 -8.48 11.93
CA GLU A 611 -36.20 -7.37 11.51
C GLU A 611 -35.40 -6.40 10.62
N VAL A 612 -35.83 -6.25 9.36
CA VAL A 612 -35.20 -5.31 8.43
C VAL A 612 -35.72 -3.90 8.68
N LYS A 613 -34.99 -3.12 9.49
CA LYS A 613 -35.28 -1.72 9.75
C LYS A 613 -34.76 -0.83 8.63
N PRO A 614 -35.42 0.32 8.34
CA PRO A 614 -34.83 1.35 7.48
C PRO A 614 -33.44 1.77 7.97
N LEU A 615 -32.52 2.05 7.02
CA LEU A 615 -31.17 2.53 7.37
C LEU A 615 -31.17 3.76 8.26
N SER A 616 -32.18 4.64 8.09
CA SER A 616 -32.37 5.84 8.94
C SER A 616 -32.62 5.53 10.41
N LEU A 617 -33.08 4.31 10.73
CA LEU A 617 -33.38 3.84 12.09
C LEU A 617 -32.28 2.96 12.70
N TRP A 618 -31.19 2.72 11.98
CA TRP A 618 -30.03 2.07 12.59
C TRP A 618 -29.43 2.97 13.65
N SER A 619 -29.25 2.49 14.86
CA SER A 619 -28.81 3.31 16.02
C SER A 619 -27.85 2.50 16.87
#